data_8abbd14cf0b3c052ec7c67b7a2139ebe
#
_entry.id   8abbd14cf0b3c052ec7c67b7a2139ebe
#
_cell.length_a   1.000
_cell.length_b   1.000
_cell.length_c   1.000
_cell.angle_alpha   90.00
_cell.angle_beta   90.00
_cell.angle_gamma   90.00
#
_symmetry.space_group_name_H-M   'P 1'
#
loop_
_entity.id
_entity.type
_entity.pdbx_description
1 polymer ?
#
loop_
_entity_poly.entity_id
_entity_poly.type
_entity_poly.pdbx_seq_one_letter_code
_entity_poly.pdbx_strand_id
1 'polypeptide(L)'
;MVFFCSDEGSAWVRIGSSLSVFRSMAARPSAKEVIELVDVEELRRAPIAILGGGAVGKTCGADCALAGQEVRICDLDPFFDNALGTAMRTGITLQDKAPGTQTKYGFRRMGKGEFAMATNSVAEAVKGAKLIVVGIPSIAHEIFFRELIPALEDGQIVHIIPDNYGSLKLRKMMREMGCTKKVIIGGWSSAPYGTRVDTEGGVAKPTCSLVYRAITLRGAALPAKDTEDFVESSKALGCFDAITEGDGAVCGDTVMDIGFSNVNPVIHVPGTVLGVSTMENFGTVLDKNIHDYSIYSHSFCPSISEVQYQFYNEEIALAEAMGVGIQPFKKEVYYQRTSVLGEEYMGEGCNVPFEEQWEVGFATGPFTIKNRYVTEDVPVGCHVYHELGKKFGVPTPIIDSMIVLGGVMNKTNFFETGLTLDELGIGHMTKEQMQAYLREGEYVAPEGE
;
A
#
# COMPACT_ATOMS: atom_id res chain seq x y z
N MET A 1 2.90 25.53 29.36
CA MET A 1 1.51 25.29 28.97
C MET A 1 0.85 24.53 30.12
N VAL A 2 -0.13 25.07 30.79
CA VAL A 2 -0.79 24.39 31.90
C VAL A 2 -2.23 24.15 31.47
N PHE A 3 -2.64 22.90 31.47
CA PHE A 3 -4.01 22.49 31.16
C PHE A 3 -4.83 22.36 32.45
N PHE A 4 -5.98 23.01 32.51
CA PHE A 4 -6.99 22.74 33.54
C PHE A 4 -8.22 22.14 32.84
N CYS A 5 -8.65 20.99 33.32
CA CYS A 5 -9.88 20.34 32.89
C CYS A 5 -10.96 20.63 33.96
N SER A 6 -12.15 21.08 33.58
CA SER A 6 -13.34 21.17 34.45
C SER A 6 -14.31 20.07 34.02
N ASP A 7 -15.09 19.56 34.98
CA ASP A 7 -16.03 18.43 34.84
C ASP A 7 -17.19 18.65 33.85
N GLU A 8 -17.22 19.76 33.13
CA GLU A 8 -18.27 20.11 32.15
C GLU A 8 -17.80 20.09 30.68
N GLY A 9 -16.69 19.45 30.34
CA GLY A 9 -16.32 19.18 28.95
C GLY A 9 -15.85 20.40 28.11
N SER A 10 -15.43 21.49 28.73
CA SER A 10 -14.84 22.64 28.05
C SER A 10 -13.34 22.76 28.38
N ALA A 11 -12.51 22.83 27.35
CA ALA A 11 -11.07 23.08 27.50
C ALA A 11 -10.77 24.59 27.31
N TRP A 12 -9.95 25.12 28.21
CA TRP A 12 -9.51 26.53 28.16
C TRP A 12 -8.03 26.61 27.77
N VAL A 13 -7.71 27.42 26.77
CA VAL A 13 -6.34 27.71 26.38
C VAL A 13 -6.04 29.17 26.63
N ARG A 14 -5.00 29.48 27.38
CA ARG A 14 -4.57 30.85 27.63
C ARG A 14 -3.46 31.25 26.64
N ILE A 15 -3.79 32.16 25.74
CA ILE A 15 -2.83 32.76 24.80
C ILE A 15 -2.77 34.26 25.12
N GLY A 16 -1.69 34.69 25.77
CA GLY A 16 -1.51 36.07 26.21
C GLY A 16 -2.49 36.49 27.33
N SER A 17 -2.87 37.76 27.35
CA SER A 17 -3.77 38.34 28.37
C SER A 17 -5.28 38.21 28.10
N SER A 18 -5.69 37.43 27.07
CA SER A 18 -7.10 37.22 26.73
C SER A 18 -7.50 35.78 26.84
N LEU A 19 -8.70 35.53 27.41
CA LEU A 19 -9.34 34.20 27.45
C LEU A 19 -10.34 34.09 26.29
N SER A 20 -10.15 33.12 25.41
CA SER A 20 -11.13 32.76 24.39
C SER A 20 -11.69 31.36 24.65
N VAL A 21 -13.02 31.25 24.53
CA VAL A 21 -13.74 29.98 24.66
C VAL A 21 -13.87 29.37 23.28
N PHE A 22 -13.19 28.24 23.03
CA PHE A 22 -13.50 27.40 21.89
C PHE A 22 -14.61 26.43 22.28
N ARG A 23 -15.83 26.67 21.83
CA ARG A 23 -16.89 25.66 21.85
C ARG A 23 -16.62 24.68 20.70
N SER A 24 -16.31 23.45 21.02
CA SER A 24 -16.39 22.34 20.09
C SER A 24 -17.85 22.17 19.65
N MET A 25 -18.17 22.61 18.44
CA MET A 25 -19.44 22.25 17.81
C MET A 25 -19.27 20.89 17.11
N ALA A 26 -19.29 19.83 17.90
CA ALA A 26 -19.64 18.52 17.42
C ALA A 26 -20.85 18.06 18.21
N ALA A 27 -22.05 18.31 17.67
CA ALA A 27 -23.26 17.64 18.14
C ALA A 27 -23.08 16.16 17.85
N ARG A 28 -22.98 15.35 18.91
CA ARG A 28 -23.08 13.89 18.79
C ARG A 28 -24.49 13.54 18.32
N PRO A 29 -24.64 12.77 17.22
CA PRO A 29 -25.95 12.18 16.92
C PRO A 29 -26.29 11.17 18.03
N SER A 30 -27.53 11.23 18.48
CA SER A 30 -28.13 10.31 19.42
C SER A 30 -28.37 8.94 18.78
N ALA A 31 -28.19 7.89 19.58
CA ALA A 31 -28.35 6.48 19.26
C ALA A 31 -27.25 5.91 18.33
N LYS A 32 -26.15 5.47 18.95
CA LYS A 32 -25.29 4.44 18.35
C LYS A 32 -26.16 3.19 18.16
N GLU A 33 -26.46 2.82 16.90
CA GLU A 33 -26.56 1.40 16.59
C GLU A 33 -25.26 0.79 17.14
N VAL A 34 -25.38 -0.29 17.89
CA VAL A 34 -24.23 -1.06 18.38
C VAL A 34 -23.58 -1.59 17.11
N ILE A 35 -22.55 -0.91 16.63
CA ILE A 35 -21.66 -1.45 15.61
C ILE A 35 -21.06 -2.67 16.30
N GLU A 36 -21.32 -3.86 15.78
CA GLU A 36 -20.63 -5.07 16.20
C GLU A 36 -19.15 -4.84 15.90
N LEU A 37 -18.38 -4.53 16.93
CA LEU A 37 -16.94 -4.39 16.85
C LEU A 37 -16.38 -5.72 16.32
N VAL A 38 -15.48 -5.63 15.36
CA VAL A 38 -14.78 -6.79 14.81
C VAL A 38 -14.13 -7.59 15.95
N ASP A 39 -14.52 -8.86 16.11
CA ASP A 39 -13.92 -9.74 17.11
C ASP A 39 -12.56 -10.24 16.61
N VAL A 40 -11.50 -9.56 17.01
CA VAL A 40 -10.11 -9.87 16.65
C VAL A 40 -9.72 -11.31 17.03
N GLU A 41 -10.22 -11.83 18.16
CA GLU A 41 -9.92 -13.19 18.61
C GLU A 41 -10.64 -14.25 17.77
N GLU A 42 -11.85 -13.97 17.30
CA GLU A 42 -12.53 -14.84 16.32
C GLU A 42 -11.79 -14.84 15.00
N LEU A 43 -11.39 -13.66 14.51
CA LEU A 43 -10.63 -13.53 13.26
C LEU A 43 -9.29 -14.28 13.32
N ARG A 44 -8.58 -14.25 14.44
CA ARG A 44 -7.30 -14.96 14.63
C ARG A 44 -7.43 -16.47 14.57
N ARG A 45 -8.58 -17.03 14.93
CA ARG A 45 -8.83 -18.49 14.92
C ARG A 45 -9.23 -19.01 13.54
N ALA A 46 -9.74 -18.14 12.68
CA ALA A 46 -10.16 -18.51 11.33
C ALA A 46 -8.94 -18.67 10.41
N PRO A 47 -9.04 -19.48 9.35
CA PRO A 47 -8.01 -19.53 8.33
C PRO A 47 -7.82 -18.16 7.66
N ILE A 48 -6.58 -17.88 7.27
CA ILE A 48 -6.22 -16.70 6.47
C ILE A 48 -5.95 -17.14 5.04
N ALA A 49 -6.60 -16.48 4.07
CA ALA A 49 -6.29 -16.68 2.67
C ALA A 49 -5.30 -15.61 2.20
N ILE A 50 -4.19 -16.04 1.60
CA ILE A 50 -3.20 -15.16 0.97
C ILE A 50 -3.30 -15.35 -0.54
N LEU A 51 -3.72 -14.33 -1.26
CA LEU A 51 -3.77 -14.31 -2.71
C LEU A 51 -2.53 -13.61 -3.26
N GLY A 52 -1.73 -14.37 -4.01
CA GLY A 52 -0.45 -13.96 -4.59
C GLY A 52 0.75 -14.72 -4.00
N GLY A 53 1.44 -15.46 -4.86
CA GLY A 53 2.68 -16.17 -4.56
C GLY A 53 3.95 -15.36 -4.79
N GLY A 54 3.83 -14.03 -4.86
CA GLY A 54 4.96 -13.10 -4.96
C GLY A 54 5.71 -12.91 -3.63
N ALA A 55 6.69 -12.00 -3.61
CA ALA A 55 7.49 -11.75 -2.40
C ALA A 55 6.62 -11.30 -1.21
N VAL A 56 5.69 -10.37 -1.42
CA VAL A 56 4.81 -9.86 -0.37
C VAL A 56 3.90 -10.97 0.16
N GLY A 57 3.17 -11.67 -0.72
CA GLY A 57 2.25 -12.72 -0.30
C GLY A 57 2.96 -13.87 0.43
N LYS A 58 4.11 -14.34 -0.08
CA LYS A 58 4.93 -15.35 0.61
C LYS A 58 5.36 -14.90 2.00
N THR A 59 5.82 -13.65 2.12
CA THR A 59 6.30 -13.11 3.40
C THR A 59 5.14 -12.94 4.39
N CYS A 60 4.02 -12.35 3.96
CA CYS A 60 2.82 -12.23 4.80
C CYS A 60 2.32 -13.61 5.26
N GLY A 61 2.23 -14.56 4.32
CA GLY A 61 1.77 -15.92 4.64
C GLY A 61 2.69 -16.63 5.63
N ALA A 62 4.00 -16.56 5.40
CA ALA A 62 4.97 -17.20 6.30
C ALA A 62 4.98 -16.54 7.69
N ASP A 63 4.85 -15.22 7.78
CA ASP A 63 4.82 -14.51 9.06
C ASP A 63 3.54 -14.82 9.86
N CYS A 64 2.38 -14.85 9.19
CA CYS A 64 1.13 -15.31 9.79
C CYS A 64 1.22 -16.76 10.30
N ALA A 65 1.83 -17.65 9.51
CA ALA A 65 2.03 -19.04 9.92
C ALA A 65 2.98 -19.16 11.12
N LEU A 66 4.06 -18.37 11.15
CA LEU A 66 4.96 -18.28 12.31
C LEU A 66 4.28 -17.67 13.55
N ALA A 67 3.24 -16.88 13.37
CA ALA A 67 2.36 -16.40 14.44
C ALA A 67 1.35 -17.46 14.92
N GLY A 68 1.36 -18.66 14.34
CA GLY A 68 0.50 -19.78 14.72
C GLY A 68 -0.86 -19.82 14.01
N GLN A 69 -1.02 -19.10 12.93
CA GLN A 69 -2.28 -19.03 12.18
C GLN A 69 -2.34 -20.07 11.07
N GLU A 70 -3.54 -20.57 10.76
CA GLU A 70 -3.78 -21.44 9.60
C GLU A 70 -3.72 -20.59 8.32
N VAL A 71 -2.72 -20.80 7.48
CA VAL A 71 -2.49 -20.03 6.26
C VAL A 71 -2.76 -20.88 5.02
N ARG A 72 -3.56 -20.35 4.11
CA ARG A 72 -3.83 -20.88 2.78
C ARG A 72 -3.31 -19.89 1.75
N ILE A 73 -2.29 -20.30 0.97
CA ILE A 73 -1.70 -19.42 -0.06
C ILE A 73 -2.16 -19.88 -1.45
N CYS A 74 -2.49 -18.91 -2.29
CA CYS A 74 -2.98 -19.14 -3.65
C CYS A 74 -2.23 -18.28 -4.66
N ASP A 75 -1.90 -18.88 -5.80
CA ASP A 75 -1.58 -18.14 -7.03
C ASP A 75 -2.28 -18.82 -8.20
N LEU A 76 -2.58 -18.06 -9.25
CA LEU A 76 -3.34 -18.55 -10.39
C LEU A 76 -2.46 -19.24 -11.44
N ASP A 77 -3.03 -20.21 -12.18
CA ASP A 77 -2.41 -20.67 -13.41
C ASP A 77 -2.35 -19.52 -14.45
N PRO A 78 -1.26 -19.39 -15.23
CA PRO A 78 -0.08 -20.27 -15.31
C PRO A 78 1.05 -19.93 -14.30
N PHE A 79 0.81 -19.03 -13.35
CA PHE A 79 1.85 -18.52 -12.46
C PHE A 79 2.13 -19.45 -11.27
N PHE A 80 1.18 -20.31 -10.90
CA PHE A 80 1.24 -21.14 -9.69
C PHE A 80 2.55 -21.93 -9.56
N ASP A 81 2.95 -22.66 -10.61
CA ASP A 81 4.16 -23.47 -10.58
C ASP A 81 5.44 -22.65 -10.50
N ASN A 82 5.46 -21.47 -11.07
CA ASN A 82 6.59 -20.55 -11.00
C ASN A 82 6.64 -19.79 -9.68
N ALA A 83 5.48 -19.36 -9.18
CA ALA A 83 5.36 -18.61 -7.94
C ALA A 83 5.46 -19.53 -6.71
N LEU A 84 4.75 -20.65 -6.73
CA LEU A 84 4.66 -21.60 -5.62
C LEU A 84 5.13 -23.01 -6.05
N GLY A 85 6.36 -23.09 -6.58
CA GLY A 85 6.99 -24.35 -6.93
C GLY A 85 7.00 -25.35 -5.76
N THR A 86 7.19 -26.64 -6.03
CA THR A 86 7.01 -27.74 -5.06
C THR A 86 7.67 -27.47 -3.70
N ALA A 87 8.87 -26.90 -3.68
CA ALA A 87 9.59 -26.60 -2.45
C ALA A 87 8.93 -25.50 -1.59
N MET A 88 8.08 -24.65 -2.19
CA MET A 88 7.43 -23.50 -1.54
C MET A 88 6.01 -23.82 -1.06
N ARG A 89 5.41 -24.89 -1.55
CA ARG A 89 4.02 -25.28 -1.20
C ARG A 89 3.84 -25.70 0.26
N THR A 90 4.92 -26.12 0.92
CA THR A 90 4.91 -26.53 2.34
C THR A 90 5.26 -25.40 3.29
N GLY A 91 5.67 -24.25 2.78
CA GLY A 91 6.05 -23.09 3.57
C GLY A 91 7.26 -22.34 3.02
N ILE A 92 7.50 -21.18 3.61
CA ILE A 92 8.57 -20.24 3.24
C ILE A 92 9.41 -19.94 4.48
N THR A 93 10.72 -19.94 4.31
CA THR A 93 11.65 -19.48 5.34
C THR A 93 11.84 -17.99 5.26
N LEU A 94 11.55 -17.28 6.35
CA LEU A 94 11.86 -15.86 6.49
C LEU A 94 13.26 -15.71 7.08
N GLN A 95 14.06 -14.84 6.50
CA GLN A 95 15.37 -14.45 7.01
C GLN A 95 15.60 -12.95 6.88
N ASP A 96 16.44 -12.44 7.76
CA ASP A 96 16.82 -11.05 7.80
C ASP A 96 18.16 -10.85 7.07
N LYS A 97 18.22 -9.96 6.11
CA LYS A 97 19.48 -9.64 5.41
C LYS A 97 20.14 -8.36 5.90
N ALA A 98 19.39 -7.50 6.56
CA ALA A 98 19.94 -6.25 7.06
C ALA A 98 20.12 -6.32 8.58
N PRO A 99 21.36 -6.31 9.09
CA PRO A 99 21.61 -6.12 10.51
C PRO A 99 21.00 -4.80 10.93
N GLY A 100 20.09 -4.80 11.89
CA GLY A 100 19.45 -3.57 12.36
C GLY A 100 18.02 -3.32 11.91
N THR A 101 17.42 -4.13 11.03
CA THR A 101 15.98 -4.08 10.72
C THR A 101 15.10 -4.56 11.88
N GLN A 102 15.57 -4.38 13.11
CA GLN A 102 14.73 -4.60 14.27
C GLN A 102 13.64 -3.56 14.27
N THR A 103 12.41 -4.02 14.36
CA THR A 103 11.31 -3.11 14.65
C THR A 103 11.55 -2.46 16.01
N LYS A 104 11.06 -1.26 16.18
CA LYS A 104 11.01 -0.53 17.45
C LYS A 104 10.48 -1.38 18.60
N TYR A 105 9.67 -2.38 18.31
CA TYR A 105 9.02 -3.27 19.26
C TYR A 105 9.65 -4.66 19.34
N GLY A 106 10.77 -4.91 18.70
CA GLY A 106 11.48 -6.19 18.80
C GLY A 106 10.86 -7.35 18.05
N PHE A 107 9.83 -7.10 17.23
CA PHE A 107 9.13 -8.15 16.52
C PHE A 107 9.96 -8.74 15.38
N ARG A 108 10.48 -9.93 15.62
CA ARG A 108 11.20 -10.74 14.64
C ARG A 108 10.72 -12.17 14.70
N ARG A 109 9.87 -12.56 13.77
CA ARG A 109 9.66 -13.96 13.47
C ARG A 109 10.51 -14.34 12.28
N MET A 110 11.50 -15.20 12.54
CA MET A 110 12.36 -15.80 11.53
C MET A 110 12.19 -17.30 11.57
N GLY A 111 12.45 -17.97 10.45
CA GLY A 111 12.32 -19.40 10.32
C GLY A 111 11.28 -19.78 9.28
N LYS A 112 10.91 -21.06 9.24
CA LYS A 112 9.96 -21.59 8.28
C LYS A 112 8.53 -21.43 8.78
N GLY A 113 7.76 -20.57 8.11
CA GLY A 113 6.31 -20.53 8.24
C GLY A 113 5.68 -21.60 7.34
N GLU A 114 4.93 -22.53 7.92
CA GLU A 114 4.32 -23.65 7.19
C GLU A 114 2.91 -23.29 6.74
N PHE A 115 2.58 -23.64 5.49
CA PHE A 115 1.25 -23.41 4.93
C PHE A 115 0.37 -24.65 5.13
N ALA A 116 -0.87 -24.44 5.60
CA ALA A 116 -1.88 -25.48 5.67
C ALA A 116 -2.34 -25.91 4.27
N MET A 117 -2.32 -24.96 3.32
CA MET A 117 -2.68 -25.22 1.92
C MET A 117 -1.89 -24.30 0.99
N ALA A 118 -1.47 -24.86 -0.16
CA ALA A 118 -1.03 -24.09 -1.32
C ALA A 118 -1.84 -24.59 -2.53
N THR A 119 -2.59 -23.70 -3.17
CA THR A 119 -3.56 -24.04 -4.22
C THR A 119 -3.53 -23.04 -5.37
N ASN A 120 -3.98 -23.46 -6.56
CA ASN A 120 -4.23 -22.58 -7.70
C ASN A 120 -5.72 -22.15 -7.81
N SER A 121 -6.54 -22.54 -6.83
CA SER A 121 -7.96 -22.18 -6.76
C SER A 121 -8.20 -21.12 -5.68
N VAL A 122 -8.61 -19.92 -6.10
CA VAL A 122 -9.00 -18.85 -5.18
C VAL A 122 -10.17 -19.31 -4.31
N ALA A 123 -11.15 -20.04 -4.88
CA ALA A 123 -12.30 -20.52 -4.15
C ALA A 123 -11.93 -21.48 -3.00
N GLU A 124 -10.93 -22.37 -3.21
CA GLU A 124 -10.45 -23.24 -2.15
C GLU A 124 -9.73 -22.44 -1.05
N ALA A 125 -8.90 -21.48 -1.43
CA ALA A 125 -8.15 -20.68 -0.49
C ALA A 125 -9.07 -19.86 0.44
N VAL A 126 -10.08 -19.19 -0.13
CA VAL A 126 -10.93 -18.24 0.61
C VAL A 126 -12.11 -18.89 1.34
N LYS A 127 -12.43 -20.14 1.05
CA LYS A 127 -13.56 -20.84 1.68
C LYS A 127 -13.44 -20.88 3.19
N GLY A 128 -14.37 -20.23 3.90
CA GLY A 128 -14.39 -20.14 5.38
C GLY A 128 -13.26 -19.31 5.97
N ALA A 129 -12.39 -18.70 5.18
CA ALA A 129 -11.43 -17.71 5.66
C ALA A 129 -12.19 -16.43 6.04
N LYS A 130 -11.82 -15.80 7.15
CA LYS A 130 -12.38 -14.51 7.55
C LYS A 130 -11.56 -13.34 7.02
N LEU A 131 -10.25 -13.51 6.94
CA LEU A 131 -9.32 -12.52 6.42
C LEU A 131 -8.72 -13.01 5.11
N ILE A 132 -8.77 -12.14 4.10
CA ILE A 132 -8.22 -12.38 2.77
C ILE A 132 -7.18 -11.28 2.51
N VAL A 133 -5.93 -11.66 2.37
CA VAL A 133 -4.82 -10.76 2.04
C VAL A 133 -4.52 -10.88 0.54
N VAL A 134 -4.63 -9.77 -0.17
CA VAL A 134 -4.32 -9.67 -1.61
C VAL A 134 -2.96 -9.00 -1.76
N GLY A 135 -1.93 -9.81 -2.01
CA GLY A 135 -0.53 -9.37 -2.16
C GLY A 135 0.01 -9.58 -3.57
N ILE A 136 -0.70 -9.07 -4.57
CA ILE A 136 -0.41 -9.24 -6.00
C ILE A 136 -0.04 -7.92 -6.68
N PRO A 137 0.67 -7.94 -7.82
CA PRO A 137 0.86 -6.75 -8.63
C PRO A 137 -0.49 -6.17 -9.10
N SER A 138 -0.59 -4.84 -9.18
CA SER A 138 -1.82 -4.14 -9.57
C SER A 138 -2.34 -4.55 -10.95
N ILE A 139 -1.45 -4.87 -11.88
CA ILE A 139 -1.79 -5.38 -13.21
C ILE A 139 -2.49 -6.75 -13.19
N ALA A 140 -2.37 -7.48 -12.09
CA ALA A 140 -3.02 -8.78 -11.90
C ALA A 140 -4.34 -8.68 -11.11
N HIS A 141 -4.73 -7.49 -10.62
CA HIS A 141 -5.95 -7.32 -9.84
C HIS A 141 -7.17 -7.90 -10.55
N GLU A 142 -7.35 -7.59 -11.83
CA GLU A 142 -8.55 -8.00 -12.56
C GLU A 142 -8.70 -9.51 -12.64
N ILE A 143 -7.64 -10.23 -12.99
CA ILE A 143 -7.72 -11.70 -13.13
C ILE A 143 -7.98 -12.37 -11.78
N PHE A 144 -7.37 -11.90 -10.70
CA PHE A 144 -7.62 -12.43 -9.36
C PHE A 144 -9.03 -12.06 -8.86
N PHE A 145 -9.50 -10.85 -9.10
CA PHE A 145 -10.81 -10.41 -8.65
C PHE A 145 -11.95 -11.13 -9.37
N ARG A 146 -11.78 -11.52 -10.65
CA ARG A 146 -12.75 -12.36 -11.36
C ARG A 146 -12.95 -13.71 -10.70
N GLU A 147 -11.89 -14.30 -10.14
CA GLU A 147 -11.96 -15.57 -9.40
C GLU A 147 -12.40 -15.37 -7.95
N LEU A 148 -12.04 -14.24 -7.33
CA LEU A 148 -12.37 -13.94 -5.93
C LEU A 148 -13.86 -13.63 -5.75
N ILE A 149 -14.44 -12.78 -6.60
CA ILE A 149 -15.80 -12.25 -6.43
C ILE A 149 -16.86 -13.37 -6.30
N PRO A 150 -16.88 -14.39 -7.16
CA PRO A 150 -17.87 -15.48 -7.01
C PRO A 150 -17.62 -16.37 -5.79
N ALA A 151 -16.40 -16.36 -5.23
CA ALA A 151 -16.01 -17.15 -4.07
C ALA A 151 -16.16 -16.43 -2.73
N LEU A 152 -16.49 -15.12 -2.74
CA LEU A 152 -16.68 -14.34 -1.52
C LEU A 152 -17.83 -14.87 -0.66
N GLU A 153 -17.65 -14.82 0.64
CA GLU A 153 -18.65 -15.15 1.65
C GLU A 153 -18.99 -13.92 2.49
N ASP A 154 -20.22 -13.85 3.04
CA ASP A 154 -20.60 -12.73 3.92
C ASP A 154 -19.71 -12.68 5.17
N GLY A 155 -19.33 -11.47 5.58
CA GLY A 155 -18.49 -11.22 6.75
C GLY A 155 -17.00 -11.38 6.53
N GLN A 156 -16.53 -11.63 5.30
CA GLN A 156 -15.11 -11.62 4.98
C GLN A 156 -14.56 -10.19 4.91
N ILE A 157 -13.29 -10.04 5.27
CA ILE A 157 -12.55 -8.77 5.19
C ILE A 157 -11.38 -8.95 4.23
N VAL A 158 -11.33 -8.11 3.20
CA VAL A 158 -10.32 -8.15 2.14
C VAL A 158 -9.30 -7.03 2.35
N HIS A 159 -8.05 -7.41 2.62
CA HIS A 159 -6.90 -6.51 2.76
C HIS A 159 -6.06 -6.49 1.48
N ILE A 160 -6.07 -5.40 0.74
CA ILE A 160 -5.26 -5.23 -0.48
C ILE A 160 -3.95 -4.53 -0.12
N ILE A 161 -2.83 -5.12 -0.48
CA ILE A 161 -1.49 -4.71 0.00
C ILE A 161 -0.46 -4.66 -1.15
N PRO A 162 0.03 -3.48 -1.55
CA PRO A 162 -0.58 -2.17 -1.36
C PRO A 162 -1.91 -2.06 -2.13
N ASP A 163 -2.75 -1.10 -1.78
CA ASP A 163 -4.08 -0.94 -2.42
C ASP A 163 -3.97 -0.61 -3.91
N ASN A 164 -3.16 0.35 -4.27
CA ASN A 164 -2.99 0.79 -5.65
C ASN A 164 -4.34 0.91 -6.40
N TYR A 165 -5.34 1.48 -5.73
CA TYR A 165 -6.74 1.59 -6.21
C TYR A 165 -7.47 0.25 -6.41
N GLY A 166 -6.92 -0.85 -5.92
CA GLY A 166 -7.52 -2.19 -6.02
C GLY A 166 -8.87 -2.28 -5.33
N SER A 167 -9.08 -1.57 -4.23
CA SER A 167 -10.35 -1.49 -3.51
C SER A 167 -11.48 -0.88 -4.38
N LEU A 168 -11.19 0.18 -5.12
CA LEU A 168 -12.11 0.78 -6.09
C LEU A 168 -12.43 -0.20 -7.23
N LYS A 169 -11.39 -0.80 -7.82
CA LYS A 169 -11.53 -1.79 -8.90
C LYS A 169 -12.36 -3.01 -8.45
N LEU A 170 -12.07 -3.54 -7.26
CA LEU A 170 -12.82 -4.68 -6.72
C LEU A 170 -14.31 -4.33 -6.50
N ARG A 171 -14.61 -3.18 -5.90
CA ARG A 171 -16.01 -2.74 -5.71
C ARG A 171 -16.74 -2.54 -7.05
N LYS A 172 -16.09 -1.95 -8.06
CA LYS A 172 -16.64 -1.81 -9.39
C LYS A 172 -16.98 -3.18 -9.98
N MET A 173 -16.02 -4.10 -10.00
CA MET A 173 -16.20 -5.44 -10.53
C MET A 173 -17.29 -6.23 -9.79
N MET A 174 -17.40 -6.09 -8.47
CA MET A 174 -18.50 -6.69 -7.69
C MET A 174 -19.87 -6.21 -8.17
N ARG A 175 -20.04 -4.91 -8.44
CA ARG A 175 -21.29 -4.38 -8.99
C ARG A 175 -21.60 -4.95 -10.37
N GLU A 176 -20.62 -4.92 -11.27
CA GLU A 176 -20.75 -5.43 -12.64
C GLU A 176 -21.09 -6.93 -12.69
N MET A 177 -20.53 -7.70 -11.76
CA MET A 177 -20.80 -9.13 -11.64
C MET A 177 -22.03 -9.45 -10.77
N GLY A 178 -22.76 -8.44 -10.29
CA GLY A 178 -23.98 -8.63 -9.48
C GLY A 178 -23.71 -9.27 -8.11
N CYS A 179 -22.52 -9.13 -7.56
CA CYS A 179 -22.18 -9.67 -6.25
C CYS A 179 -22.81 -8.83 -5.13
N THR A 180 -23.65 -9.48 -4.31
CA THR A 180 -24.37 -8.85 -3.20
C THR A 180 -23.77 -9.20 -1.82
N LYS A 181 -22.63 -9.85 -1.79
CA LYS A 181 -21.99 -10.26 -0.54
C LYS A 181 -21.59 -9.06 0.32
N LYS A 182 -21.88 -9.19 1.61
CA LYS A 182 -21.54 -8.19 2.64
C LYS A 182 -20.11 -8.43 3.12
N VAL A 183 -19.17 -7.70 2.55
CA VAL A 183 -17.74 -7.82 2.84
C VAL A 183 -17.16 -6.44 3.11
N ILE A 184 -16.19 -6.34 4.02
CA ILE A 184 -15.35 -5.15 4.15
C ILE A 184 -14.21 -5.27 3.15
N ILE A 185 -14.00 -4.23 2.36
CA ILE A 185 -12.88 -4.15 1.41
C ILE A 185 -12.09 -2.90 1.73
N GLY A 186 -10.81 -3.06 1.94
CA GLY A 186 -9.92 -1.94 2.14
C GLY A 186 -8.50 -2.25 1.66
N GLY A 187 -7.70 -1.21 1.68
CA GLY A 187 -6.31 -1.29 1.26
C GLY A 187 -5.37 -0.54 2.19
N TRP A 188 -4.11 -0.83 2.02
CA TRP A 188 -3.01 -0.24 2.77
C TRP A 188 -2.11 0.59 1.86
N SER A 189 -1.56 1.67 2.38
CA SER A 189 -0.68 2.58 1.64
C SER A 189 0.60 1.92 1.13
N SER A 190 1.05 0.85 1.79
CA SER A 190 2.21 0.06 1.37
C SER A 190 2.11 -1.38 1.89
N ALA A 191 3.11 -2.19 1.58
CA ALA A 191 3.27 -3.51 2.19
C ALA A 191 3.92 -3.38 3.59
N PRO A 192 3.63 -4.31 4.51
CA PRO A 192 4.25 -4.32 5.84
C PRO A 192 5.74 -4.67 5.83
N TYR A 193 6.31 -4.94 4.65
CA TYR A 193 7.72 -5.31 4.48
C TYR A 193 8.32 -4.76 3.21
N GLY A 194 9.63 -4.41 3.27
CA GLY A 194 10.51 -4.55 2.13
C GLY A 194 11.03 -5.98 2.09
N THR A 195 10.69 -6.74 1.06
CA THR A 195 11.01 -8.17 0.98
C THR A 195 11.41 -8.59 -0.43
N ARG A 196 12.23 -9.63 -0.53
CA ARG A 196 12.64 -10.25 -1.79
C ARG A 196 12.59 -11.77 -1.65
N VAL A 197 12.15 -12.44 -2.70
CA VAL A 197 12.35 -13.90 -2.84
C VAL A 197 13.80 -14.14 -3.20
N ASP A 198 14.48 -14.98 -2.45
CA ASP A 198 15.86 -15.35 -2.77
C ASP A 198 15.91 -16.24 -4.01
N THR A 199 16.96 -16.08 -4.80
CA THR A 199 17.17 -16.87 -6.02
C THR A 199 18.56 -17.51 -6.03
N GLU A 200 18.68 -18.64 -6.70
CA GLU A 200 19.94 -19.30 -7.02
C GLU A 200 19.93 -19.73 -8.46
N GLY A 201 20.90 -19.27 -9.23
CA GLY A 201 20.93 -19.51 -10.68
C GLY A 201 19.66 -19.03 -11.41
N GLY A 202 19.01 -17.99 -10.90
CA GLY A 202 17.76 -17.46 -11.45
C GLY A 202 16.49 -18.22 -11.02
N VAL A 203 16.62 -19.27 -10.22
CA VAL A 203 15.47 -20.05 -9.69
C VAL A 203 15.11 -19.55 -8.29
N ALA A 204 13.82 -19.30 -8.07
CA ALA A 204 13.30 -18.89 -6.77
C ALA A 204 13.49 -19.99 -5.71
N LYS A 205 14.01 -19.59 -4.55
CA LYS A 205 14.16 -20.48 -3.37
C LYS A 205 12.94 -20.35 -2.46
N PRO A 206 12.68 -21.35 -1.60
CA PRO A 206 11.64 -21.27 -0.57
C PRO A 206 12.08 -20.36 0.60
N THR A 207 12.68 -19.22 0.29
CA THR A 207 13.22 -18.27 1.25
C THR A 207 12.90 -16.84 0.81
N CYS A 208 12.39 -16.04 1.73
CA CYS A 208 12.22 -14.61 1.57
C CYS A 208 13.13 -13.86 2.53
N SER A 209 13.88 -12.92 1.99
CA SER A 209 14.73 -12.01 2.77
C SER A 209 14.02 -10.70 3.02
N LEU A 210 13.93 -10.33 4.29
CA LEU A 210 13.37 -9.05 4.71
C LEU A 210 14.45 -7.97 4.68
N VAL A 211 14.11 -6.85 4.08
CA VAL A 211 14.94 -5.64 4.06
C VAL A 211 14.54 -4.72 5.21
N TYR A 212 13.25 -4.57 5.44
CA TYR A 212 12.67 -3.83 6.57
C TYR A 212 11.29 -4.37 6.94
N ARG A 213 10.84 -4.04 8.16
CA ARG A 213 9.44 -4.16 8.60
C ARG A 213 8.89 -2.75 8.83
N ALA A 214 7.72 -2.46 8.26
CA ALA A 214 7.00 -1.22 8.59
C ALA A 214 6.54 -1.25 10.04
N ILE A 215 6.57 -0.10 10.70
CA ILE A 215 6.04 0.11 12.05
C ILE A 215 4.78 0.97 12.05
N THR A 216 4.49 1.60 10.94
CA THR A 216 3.23 2.30 10.70
C THR A 216 2.78 2.12 9.26
N LEU A 217 1.50 1.95 9.06
CA LEU A 217 0.84 1.95 7.76
C LEU A 217 -0.52 2.62 7.88
N ARG A 218 -0.90 3.33 6.82
CA ARG A 218 -2.21 3.92 6.70
C ARG A 218 -3.13 2.98 5.93
N GLY A 219 -4.30 2.70 6.48
CA GLY A 219 -5.31 1.83 5.89
C GLY A 219 -6.67 2.52 5.80
N ALA A 220 -7.45 2.23 4.75
CA ALA A 220 -8.82 2.67 4.64
C ALA A 220 -9.69 1.64 3.93
N ALA A 221 -10.98 1.64 4.25
CA ALA A 221 -11.98 0.83 3.59
C ALA A 221 -12.76 1.63 2.53
N LEU A 222 -13.42 0.92 1.64
CA LEU A 222 -14.41 1.46 0.73
C LEU A 222 -15.76 0.75 0.99
N PRO A 223 -16.76 1.46 1.54
CA PRO A 223 -16.74 2.88 1.95
C PRO A 223 -15.93 3.15 3.21
N ALA A 224 -15.52 4.43 3.39
CA ALA A 224 -14.67 4.84 4.49
C ALA A 224 -15.32 4.70 5.89
N LYS A 225 -16.64 4.63 5.97
CA LYS A 225 -17.35 4.32 7.22
C LYS A 225 -16.97 2.98 7.84
N ASP A 226 -16.45 2.05 7.04
CA ASP A 226 -15.99 0.73 7.49
C ASP A 226 -14.49 0.71 7.85
N THR A 227 -13.81 1.88 7.81
CA THR A 227 -12.35 1.98 7.99
C THR A 227 -11.89 1.56 9.39
N GLU A 228 -12.63 1.94 10.44
CA GLU A 228 -12.26 1.58 11.82
C GLU A 228 -12.25 0.05 11.99
N ASP A 229 -13.31 -0.64 11.51
CA ASP A 229 -13.41 -2.10 11.55
C ASP A 229 -12.35 -2.78 10.67
N PHE A 230 -12.06 -2.21 9.49
CA PHE A 230 -11.00 -2.68 8.61
C PHE A 230 -9.63 -2.61 9.27
N VAL A 231 -9.26 -1.46 9.84
CA VAL A 231 -7.98 -1.26 10.51
C VAL A 231 -7.89 -2.13 11.78
N GLU A 232 -8.95 -2.20 12.58
CA GLU A 232 -8.99 -3.05 13.77
C GLU A 232 -8.76 -4.54 13.42
N SER A 233 -9.35 -5.03 12.31
CA SER A 233 -9.17 -6.40 11.86
C SER A 233 -7.72 -6.77 11.56
N SER A 234 -6.87 -5.79 11.24
CA SER A 234 -5.43 -6.01 10.99
C SER A 234 -4.68 -6.53 12.21
N LYS A 235 -5.19 -6.28 13.43
CA LYS A 235 -4.65 -6.87 14.67
C LYS A 235 -4.74 -8.39 14.70
N ALA A 236 -5.62 -8.96 13.88
CA ALA A 236 -5.72 -10.40 13.72
C ALA A 236 -4.74 -10.98 12.69
N LEU A 237 -4.00 -10.16 11.96
CA LEU A 237 -3.00 -10.59 10.98
C LEU A 237 -1.59 -10.60 11.62
N GLY A 238 -0.97 -11.75 11.79
CA GLY A 238 0.38 -11.86 12.33
C GLY A 238 1.42 -11.04 11.56
N CYS A 239 1.21 -10.86 10.26
CA CYS A 239 2.08 -10.02 9.42
C CYS A 239 1.97 -8.52 9.73
N PHE A 240 1.02 -8.07 10.51
CA PHE A 240 0.82 -6.69 10.96
C PHE A 240 1.22 -6.45 12.43
N ASP A 241 1.67 -7.45 13.16
CA ASP A 241 1.96 -7.31 14.60
C ASP A 241 2.91 -6.15 14.92
N ALA A 242 3.98 -5.97 14.11
CA ALA A 242 4.92 -4.87 14.31
C ALA A 242 4.28 -3.47 14.18
N ILE A 243 3.21 -3.38 13.39
CA ILE A 243 2.46 -2.15 13.15
C ILE A 243 1.41 -1.96 14.25
N THR A 244 0.65 -3.02 14.55
CA THR A 244 -0.53 -2.93 15.43
C THR A 244 -0.16 -2.84 16.91
N GLU A 245 0.93 -3.46 17.35
CA GLU A 245 1.37 -3.35 18.75
C GLU A 245 1.92 -1.97 19.13
N GLY A 246 2.34 -1.19 18.12
CA GLY A 246 2.82 0.18 18.32
C GLY A 246 1.80 1.26 18.01
N ASP A 247 0.51 0.90 17.86
CA ASP A 247 -0.53 1.81 17.39
C ASP A 247 -0.20 2.46 16.02
N GLY A 248 0.61 1.77 15.23
CA GLY A 248 1.05 2.24 13.92
C GLY A 248 0.08 1.96 12.77
N ALA A 249 -1.01 1.21 13.03
CA ALA A 249 -2.09 1.05 12.06
C ALA A 249 -3.01 2.27 12.12
N VAL A 250 -2.89 3.16 11.14
CA VAL A 250 -3.55 4.47 11.13
C VAL A 250 -4.73 4.46 10.16
N CYS A 251 -5.89 4.93 10.62
CA CYS A 251 -7.04 5.13 9.75
C CYS A 251 -6.79 6.27 8.76
N GLY A 252 -6.88 5.96 7.47
CA GLY A 252 -6.93 6.95 6.40
C GLY A 252 -8.30 7.60 6.26
N ASP A 253 -8.36 8.74 5.59
CA ASP A 253 -9.62 9.45 5.34
C ASP A 253 -10.55 8.66 4.39
N THR A 254 -9.98 8.18 3.28
CA THR A 254 -10.64 7.31 2.29
C THR A 254 -9.59 6.48 1.57
N VAL A 255 -10.01 5.54 0.71
CA VAL A 255 -9.05 4.78 -0.14
C VAL A 255 -8.27 5.68 -1.10
N MET A 256 -8.73 6.89 -1.38
CA MET A 256 -7.96 7.86 -2.15
C MET A 256 -6.81 8.47 -1.33
N ASP A 257 -6.99 8.68 -0.02
CA ASP A 257 -5.87 9.03 0.88
C ASP A 257 -4.80 7.94 0.85
N ILE A 258 -5.21 6.68 0.84
CA ILE A 258 -4.28 5.54 0.72
C ILE A 258 -3.49 5.59 -0.59
N GLY A 259 -4.13 5.94 -1.70
CA GLY A 259 -3.48 6.14 -2.99
C GLY A 259 -2.43 7.27 -2.96
N PHE A 260 -2.80 8.43 -2.43
CA PHE A 260 -1.89 9.59 -2.28
C PHE A 260 -0.81 9.40 -1.20
N SER A 261 -1.00 8.46 -0.28
CA SER A 261 -0.01 8.08 0.73
C SER A 261 0.94 6.97 0.26
N ASN A 262 0.76 6.47 -0.95
CA ASN A 262 1.67 5.49 -1.55
C ASN A 262 2.91 6.17 -2.08
N VAL A 263 4.02 5.98 -1.39
CA VAL A 263 5.31 6.63 -1.74
C VAL A 263 5.97 6.06 -2.99
N ASN A 264 5.53 4.91 -3.50
CA ASN A 264 6.20 4.24 -4.60
C ASN A 264 6.29 5.09 -5.88
N PRO A 265 5.21 5.72 -6.39
CA PRO A 265 5.31 6.55 -7.58
C PRO A 265 6.27 7.73 -7.40
N VAL A 266 6.24 8.38 -6.24
CA VAL A 266 7.10 9.55 -5.93
C VAL A 266 8.58 9.17 -5.91
N ILE A 267 8.89 8.03 -5.30
CA ILE A 267 10.27 7.59 -5.08
C ILE A 267 10.83 6.87 -6.31
N HIS A 268 10.08 5.90 -6.78
CA HIS A 268 10.57 4.96 -7.79
C HIS A 268 10.65 5.58 -9.18
N VAL A 269 9.60 6.33 -9.58
CA VAL A 269 9.50 6.78 -10.97
C VAL A 269 10.55 7.82 -11.30
N PRO A 270 10.68 8.97 -10.59
CA PRO A 270 11.76 9.90 -10.86
C PRO A 270 13.15 9.29 -10.65
N GLY A 271 13.32 8.48 -9.59
CA GLY A 271 14.59 7.82 -9.29
C GLY A 271 15.07 6.89 -10.41
N THR A 272 14.15 6.12 -11.01
CA THR A 272 14.49 5.19 -12.08
C THR A 272 14.62 5.88 -13.44
N VAL A 273 13.67 6.75 -13.78
CA VAL A 273 13.64 7.44 -15.08
C VAL A 273 14.82 8.39 -15.22
N LEU A 274 15.08 9.23 -14.22
CA LEU A 274 16.19 10.17 -14.26
C LEU A 274 17.54 9.50 -13.94
N GLY A 275 17.54 8.42 -13.19
CA GLY A 275 18.73 7.63 -12.86
C GLY A 275 19.11 6.57 -13.90
N VAL A 276 18.39 6.46 -15.01
CA VAL A 276 18.57 5.40 -16.01
C VAL A 276 20.02 5.31 -16.55
N SER A 277 20.65 6.44 -16.77
CA SER A 277 22.04 6.45 -17.26
C SER A 277 23.02 5.80 -16.27
N THR A 278 22.87 6.06 -14.97
CA THR A 278 23.68 5.40 -13.94
C THR A 278 23.41 3.90 -13.92
N MET A 279 22.14 3.51 -13.96
CA MET A 279 21.71 2.11 -13.93
C MET A 279 22.27 1.32 -15.12
N GLU A 280 22.09 1.80 -16.34
CA GLU A 280 22.50 1.08 -17.57
C GLU A 280 24.03 1.05 -17.75
N ASN A 281 24.75 2.03 -17.22
CA ASN A 281 26.20 2.13 -17.30
C ASN A 281 26.92 1.58 -16.05
N PHE A 282 26.21 1.12 -15.03
CA PHE A 282 26.81 0.71 -13.77
C PHE A 282 27.84 -0.43 -13.93
N GLY A 283 27.49 -1.44 -14.73
CA GLY A 283 28.37 -2.57 -15.00
C GLY A 283 29.39 -2.33 -16.13
N THR A 284 29.12 -1.41 -17.04
CA THR A 284 29.92 -1.24 -18.26
C THR A 284 30.88 -0.06 -18.19
N VAL A 285 30.39 1.11 -17.77
CA VAL A 285 31.20 2.34 -17.72
C VAL A 285 31.81 2.54 -16.34
N LEU A 286 31.05 2.23 -15.28
CA LEU A 286 31.51 2.42 -13.89
C LEU A 286 32.31 1.22 -13.37
N ASP A 287 32.38 0.14 -14.14
CA ASP A 287 33.11 -1.11 -13.81
C ASP A 287 32.71 -1.66 -12.42
N LYS A 288 31.41 -1.65 -12.14
CA LYS A 288 30.81 -2.18 -10.90
C LYS A 288 30.01 -3.44 -11.19
N ASN A 289 29.80 -4.27 -10.17
CA ASN A 289 28.87 -5.37 -10.32
C ASN A 289 27.43 -4.82 -10.43
N ILE A 290 26.73 -5.11 -11.53
CA ILE A 290 25.36 -4.62 -11.76
C ILE A 290 24.40 -5.02 -10.63
N HIS A 291 24.62 -6.16 -9.97
CA HIS A 291 23.79 -6.62 -8.87
C HIS A 291 23.96 -5.81 -7.58
N ASP A 292 24.98 -4.95 -7.49
CA ASP A 292 25.18 -4.03 -6.38
C ASP A 292 24.51 -2.66 -6.63
N TYR A 293 23.98 -2.44 -7.83
CA TYR A 293 23.27 -1.20 -8.13
C TYR A 293 22.01 -1.05 -7.28
N SER A 294 21.77 0.16 -6.81
CA SER A 294 20.55 0.59 -6.12
C SER A 294 20.19 2.00 -6.58
N ILE A 295 18.92 2.26 -6.91
CA ILE A 295 18.49 3.63 -7.21
C ILE A 295 18.70 4.54 -6.01
N TYR A 296 18.50 4.00 -4.82
CA TYR A 296 18.60 4.75 -3.55
C TYR A 296 20.01 5.22 -3.27
N SER A 297 21.01 4.35 -3.53
CA SER A 297 22.42 4.62 -3.21
C SER A 297 23.21 5.22 -4.37
N HIS A 298 22.79 5.03 -5.62
CA HIS A 298 23.60 5.36 -6.79
C HIS A 298 22.96 6.34 -7.77
N SER A 299 21.63 6.47 -7.75
CA SER A 299 20.93 7.42 -8.62
C SER A 299 20.42 8.64 -7.91
N PHE A 300 19.97 8.50 -6.66
CA PHE A 300 19.46 9.65 -5.94
C PHE A 300 20.54 10.70 -5.71
N CYS A 301 20.17 11.94 -6.01
CA CYS A 301 21.02 13.10 -5.82
C CYS A 301 20.11 14.33 -5.54
N PRO A 302 20.66 15.45 -5.05
CA PRO A 302 19.84 16.62 -4.71
C PRO A 302 18.89 17.07 -5.81
N SER A 303 19.28 16.99 -7.09
CA SER A 303 18.43 17.39 -8.21
C SER A 303 17.28 16.41 -8.45
N ILE A 304 17.49 15.12 -8.31
CA ILE A 304 16.41 14.11 -8.41
C ILE A 304 15.47 14.24 -7.22
N SER A 305 16.00 14.45 -6.03
CA SER A 305 15.19 14.70 -4.82
C SER A 305 14.29 15.93 -4.97
N GLU A 306 14.77 16.98 -5.62
CA GLU A 306 13.93 18.15 -5.95
C GLU A 306 12.76 17.78 -6.87
N VAL A 307 13.00 16.96 -7.90
CA VAL A 307 11.92 16.48 -8.79
C VAL A 307 10.92 15.61 -8.02
N GLN A 308 11.38 14.73 -7.13
CA GLN A 308 10.50 13.93 -6.28
C GLN A 308 9.63 14.80 -5.38
N TYR A 309 10.19 15.85 -4.79
CA TYR A 309 9.42 16.77 -3.97
C TYR A 309 8.39 17.56 -4.77
N GLN A 310 8.71 17.99 -5.99
CA GLN A 310 7.74 18.64 -6.88
C GLN A 310 6.65 17.67 -7.34
N PHE A 311 6.98 16.42 -7.63
CA PHE A 311 6.01 15.36 -7.90
C PHE A 311 5.02 15.21 -6.71
N TYR A 312 5.55 15.12 -5.50
CA TYR A 312 4.76 15.05 -4.27
C TYR A 312 3.84 16.25 -4.09
N ASN A 313 4.30 17.49 -4.41
CA ASN A 313 3.45 18.68 -4.33
C ASN A 313 2.28 18.63 -5.33
N GLU A 314 2.46 18.02 -6.51
CA GLU A 314 1.35 17.78 -7.44
C GLU A 314 0.32 16.81 -6.86
N GLU A 315 0.74 15.74 -6.19
CA GLU A 315 -0.16 14.84 -5.46
C GLU A 315 -0.95 15.55 -4.35
N ILE A 316 -0.29 16.40 -3.56
CA ILE A 316 -0.95 17.20 -2.53
C ILE A 316 -2.02 18.12 -3.15
N ALA A 317 -1.71 18.79 -4.25
CA ALA A 317 -2.67 19.66 -4.92
C ALA A 317 -3.88 18.87 -5.46
N LEU A 318 -3.67 17.66 -5.95
CA LEU A 318 -4.75 16.76 -6.37
C LEU A 318 -5.64 16.35 -5.19
N ALA A 319 -5.05 15.95 -4.08
CA ALA A 319 -5.78 15.57 -2.88
C ALA A 319 -6.63 16.72 -2.33
N GLU A 320 -6.08 17.94 -2.27
CA GLU A 320 -6.80 19.15 -1.89
C GLU A 320 -7.98 19.44 -2.85
N ALA A 321 -7.76 19.35 -4.16
CA ALA A 321 -8.79 19.56 -5.16
C ALA A 321 -9.93 18.55 -5.03
N MET A 322 -9.62 17.30 -4.73
CA MET A 322 -10.60 16.26 -4.45
C MET A 322 -11.31 16.42 -3.11
N GLY A 323 -10.71 17.12 -2.15
CA GLY A 323 -11.19 17.21 -0.77
C GLY A 323 -10.86 15.95 0.04
N VAL A 324 -9.74 15.30 -0.25
CA VAL A 324 -9.20 14.17 0.49
C VAL A 324 -8.28 14.68 1.61
N GLY A 325 -8.49 14.19 2.82
CA GLY A 325 -7.71 14.58 4.00
C GLY A 325 -6.35 13.90 4.06
N ILE A 326 -5.31 14.60 3.63
CA ILE A 326 -3.92 14.16 3.80
C ILE A 326 -3.15 15.18 4.63
N GLN A 327 -2.04 14.76 5.22
CA GLN A 327 -1.13 15.65 5.95
C GLN A 327 0.15 15.84 5.15
N PRO A 328 0.33 16.98 4.47
CA PRO A 328 1.50 17.20 3.65
C PRO A 328 2.75 17.44 4.51
N PHE A 329 3.87 16.85 4.10
CA PHE A 329 5.18 17.14 4.68
C PHE A 329 5.75 18.42 4.07
N LYS A 330 6.30 19.28 4.91
CA LYS A 330 7.07 20.45 4.45
C LYS A 330 8.39 19.97 3.86
N LYS A 331 8.99 20.76 2.95
CA LYS A 331 10.24 20.41 2.27
C LYS A 331 11.36 20.08 3.26
N GLU A 332 11.46 20.84 4.35
CA GLU A 332 12.49 20.68 5.37
C GLU A 332 12.40 19.34 6.13
N VAL A 333 11.21 18.71 6.15
CA VAL A 333 10.97 17.43 6.82
C VAL A 333 10.75 16.29 5.85
N TYR A 334 10.55 16.57 4.55
CA TYR A 334 10.25 15.56 3.53
C TYR A 334 11.35 14.49 3.45
N TYR A 335 12.59 14.89 3.56
CA TYR A 335 13.77 14.02 3.54
C TYR A 335 14.24 13.58 4.92
N GLN A 336 13.52 13.94 5.97
CA GLN A 336 13.87 13.59 7.33
C GLN A 336 13.30 12.23 7.74
N ARG A 337 13.80 11.72 8.84
CA ARG A 337 13.49 10.45 9.49
C ARG A 337 12.00 10.16 9.69
N THR A 338 11.21 11.19 9.94
CA THR A 338 9.77 11.13 10.24
C THR A 338 8.89 11.42 9.03
N SER A 339 9.46 11.48 7.84
CA SER A 339 8.78 11.78 6.59
C SER A 339 8.37 10.50 5.82
N VAL A 340 8.14 10.66 4.53
CA VAL A 340 7.66 9.63 3.60
C VAL A 340 8.40 8.28 3.70
N LEU A 341 9.70 8.28 4.00
CA LEU A 341 10.51 7.08 4.22
C LEU A 341 11.09 7.00 5.65
N GLY A 342 10.55 7.78 6.57
CA GLY A 342 11.12 7.91 7.90
C GLY A 342 10.88 6.74 8.83
N GLU A 343 11.30 6.93 10.07
CA GLU A 343 11.23 5.96 11.16
C GLU A 343 9.82 5.41 11.38
N GLU A 344 8.80 6.26 11.25
CA GLU A 344 7.40 5.88 11.39
C GLU A 344 6.93 4.91 10.30
N TYR A 345 7.66 4.86 9.19
CA TYR A 345 7.31 4.04 8.04
C TYR A 345 8.14 2.75 7.93
N MET A 346 9.42 2.82 8.27
CA MET A 346 10.39 1.77 7.97
C MET A 346 11.16 1.26 9.20
N GLY A 347 10.94 1.82 10.38
CA GLY A 347 11.65 1.47 11.60
C GLY A 347 13.04 2.10 11.74
N GLU A 348 13.72 1.78 12.84
CA GLU A 348 14.95 2.46 13.25
C GLU A 348 16.15 2.28 12.29
N GLY A 349 16.12 1.29 11.42
CA GLY A 349 17.22 1.04 10.47
C GLY A 349 17.30 2.01 9.29
N CYS A 350 16.30 2.86 9.08
CA CYS A 350 16.22 3.79 7.94
C CYS A 350 16.27 5.26 8.36
N ASN A 351 17.02 5.54 9.37
CA ASN A 351 17.02 6.79 10.11
C ASN A 351 17.95 7.87 9.58
N VAL A 352 18.22 7.88 8.32
CA VAL A 352 19.05 8.92 7.69
C VAL A 352 18.20 9.80 6.78
N PRO A 353 18.55 11.07 6.60
CA PRO A 353 17.95 11.91 5.59
C PRO A 353 17.94 11.18 4.25
N PHE A 354 16.88 11.39 3.46
CA PHE A 354 16.74 10.73 2.17
C PHE A 354 17.96 10.90 1.26
N GLU A 355 18.61 12.06 1.35
CA GLU A 355 19.85 12.41 0.65
C GLU A 355 21.07 11.60 1.10
N GLU A 356 21.02 11.02 2.29
CA GLU A 356 22.11 10.25 2.90
C GLU A 356 21.83 8.73 2.91
N GLN A 357 20.70 8.28 2.38
CA GLN A 357 20.32 6.85 2.35
C GLN A 357 21.28 5.98 1.56
N TRP A 358 22.08 6.57 0.68
CA TRP A 358 23.13 5.88 -0.04
C TRP A 358 24.22 5.27 0.87
N GLU A 359 24.32 5.71 2.11
CA GLU A 359 25.25 5.15 3.11
C GLU A 359 24.69 3.91 3.84
N VAL A 360 23.38 3.65 3.76
CA VAL A 360 22.68 2.67 4.61
C VAL A 360 22.45 1.32 3.94
N GLY A 361 22.80 1.17 2.67
CA GLY A 361 22.72 -0.12 1.97
C GLY A 361 21.30 -0.61 1.73
N PHE A 362 20.44 0.23 1.16
CA PHE A 362 19.07 -0.11 0.78
C PHE A 362 18.99 -1.26 -0.24
N ALA A 363 17.78 -1.73 -0.50
CA ALA A 363 17.52 -2.79 -1.47
C ALA A 363 18.19 -2.50 -2.83
N THR A 364 18.88 -3.48 -3.36
CA THR A 364 19.50 -3.39 -4.70
C THR A 364 18.44 -3.39 -5.81
N GLY A 365 18.78 -2.84 -6.95
CA GLY A 365 17.94 -2.68 -8.14
C GLY A 365 17.27 -1.29 -8.23
N PRO A 366 16.41 -1.10 -9.25
CA PRO A 366 16.16 -2.04 -10.35
C PRO A 366 17.38 -2.15 -11.28
N PHE A 367 17.50 -3.26 -12.02
CA PHE A 367 18.65 -3.48 -12.91
C PHE A 367 18.36 -3.20 -14.40
N THR A 368 17.16 -2.74 -14.67
CA THR A 368 16.67 -2.43 -16.02
C THR A 368 15.52 -1.45 -15.93
N ILE A 369 15.38 -0.60 -16.95
CA ILE A 369 14.25 0.33 -17.06
C ILE A 369 12.90 -0.42 -17.19
N LYS A 370 12.89 -1.65 -17.68
CA LYS A 370 11.72 -2.53 -17.73
C LYS A 370 11.49 -3.23 -16.38
N ASN A 371 11.33 -2.43 -15.34
CA ASN A 371 11.08 -2.89 -13.98
C ASN A 371 9.77 -2.30 -13.46
N ARG A 372 9.17 -2.94 -12.46
CA ARG A 372 7.91 -2.52 -11.82
C ARG A 372 7.89 -1.08 -11.37
N TYR A 373 9.03 -0.52 -10.97
CA TYR A 373 9.16 0.90 -10.62
C TYR A 373 8.77 1.87 -11.74
N VAL A 374 8.71 1.39 -12.99
CA VAL A 374 8.19 2.15 -14.13
C VAL A 374 6.98 1.44 -14.73
N THR A 375 7.07 0.12 -14.99
CA THR A 375 6.01 -0.60 -15.73
C THR A 375 4.74 -0.86 -14.90
N GLU A 376 4.76 -0.60 -13.60
CA GLU A 376 3.58 -0.64 -12.72
C GLU A 376 3.26 0.75 -12.15
N ASP A 377 4.24 1.45 -11.56
CA ASP A 377 3.97 2.70 -10.86
C ASP A 377 3.56 3.83 -11.82
N VAL A 378 4.04 3.81 -13.08
CA VAL A 378 3.62 4.80 -14.08
C VAL A 378 2.17 4.56 -14.53
N PRO A 379 1.79 3.37 -15.06
CA PRO A 379 0.43 3.17 -15.55
C PRO A 379 -0.62 3.13 -14.43
N VAL A 380 -0.27 2.76 -13.22
CA VAL A 380 -1.22 2.67 -12.11
C VAL A 380 -1.23 3.94 -11.26
N GLY A 381 -0.07 4.40 -10.78
CA GLY A 381 0.05 5.60 -9.96
C GLY A 381 -0.02 6.88 -10.78
N CYS A 382 1.02 7.16 -11.58
CA CYS A 382 1.12 8.42 -12.31
C CYS A 382 -0.06 8.68 -13.24
N HIS A 383 -0.57 7.66 -13.94
CA HIS A 383 -1.68 7.84 -14.87
C HIS A 383 -2.99 8.19 -14.15
N VAL A 384 -3.26 7.61 -12.99
CA VAL A 384 -4.42 7.99 -12.18
C VAL A 384 -4.31 9.44 -11.70
N TYR A 385 -3.12 9.89 -11.30
CA TYR A 385 -2.90 11.30 -10.95
C TYR A 385 -3.11 12.26 -12.13
N HIS A 386 -2.62 11.88 -13.33
CA HIS A 386 -2.89 12.60 -14.56
C HIS A 386 -4.39 12.76 -14.84
N GLU A 387 -5.14 11.66 -14.78
CA GLU A 387 -6.59 11.65 -15.00
C GLU A 387 -7.33 12.52 -13.96
N LEU A 388 -6.92 12.47 -12.69
CA LEU A 388 -7.44 13.34 -11.63
C LEU A 388 -7.10 14.80 -11.91
N GLY A 389 -5.88 15.09 -12.37
CA GLY A 389 -5.45 16.43 -12.77
C GLY A 389 -6.34 17.01 -13.86
N LYS A 390 -6.64 16.23 -14.90
CA LYS A 390 -7.58 16.60 -15.96
C LYS A 390 -9.00 16.84 -15.42
N LYS A 391 -9.47 15.94 -14.56
CA LYS A 391 -10.82 16.01 -14.01
C LYS A 391 -11.04 17.22 -13.11
N PHE A 392 -10.08 17.55 -12.26
CA PHE A 392 -10.18 18.63 -11.27
C PHE A 392 -9.50 19.93 -11.69
N GLY A 393 -8.90 19.98 -12.89
CA GLY A 393 -8.21 21.16 -13.40
C GLY A 393 -6.92 21.50 -12.67
N VAL A 394 -6.24 20.50 -12.11
CA VAL A 394 -4.95 20.63 -11.42
C VAL A 394 -3.83 20.24 -12.40
N PRO A 395 -2.90 21.16 -12.71
CA PRO A 395 -1.75 20.83 -13.56
C PRO A 395 -0.81 19.81 -12.90
N THR A 396 -0.39 18.81 -13.68
CA THR A 396 0.54 17.75 -13.24
C THR A 396 1.77 17.62 -14.14
N PRO A 397 2.53 18.73 -14.40
CA PRO A 397 3.59 18.73 -15.40
C PRO A 397 4.77 17.80 -15.07
N ILE A 398 5.10 17.60 -13.80
CA ILE A 398 6.17 16.67 -13.41
C ILE A 398 5.70 15.22 -13.60
N ILE A 399 4.52 14.89 -13.11
CA ILE A 399 3.90 13.56 -13.28
C ILE A 399 3.77 13.22 -14.76
N ASP A 400 3.25 14.13 -15.58
CA ASP A 400 3.08 13.95 -17.03
C ASP A 400 4.43 13.75 -17.73
N SER A 401 5.46 14.48 -17.31
CA SER A 401 6.82 14.30 -17.83
C SER A 401 7.38 12.91 -17.53
N MET A 402 7.10 12.38 -16.33
CA MET A 402 7.51 11.01 -15.96
C MET A 402 6.77 9.96 -16.78
N ILE A 403 5.48 10.16 -17.06
CA ILE A 403 4.69 9.26 -17.93
C ILE A 403 5.29 9.24 -19.34
N VAL A 404 5.59 10.41 -19.92
CA VAL A 404 6.19 10.52 -21.25
C VAL A 404 7.56 9.85 -21.31
N LEU A 405 8.47 10.23 -20.40
CA LEU A 405 9.85 9.71 -20.41
C LEU A 405 9.89 8.21 -20.15
N GLY A 406 9.16 7.74 -19.12
CA GLY A 406 9.03 6.32 -18.82
C GLY A 406 8.44 5.53 -19.98
N GLY A 407 7.45 6.10 -20.67
CA GLY A 407 6.82 5.52 -21.85
C GLY A 407 7.78 5.37 -23.02
N VAL A 408 8.51 6.43 -23.38
CA VAL A 408 9.51 6.41 -24.45
C VAL A 408 10.59 5.35 -24.18
N MET A 409 11.13 5.31 -22.95
CA MET A 409 12.17 4.35 -22.57
C MET A 409 11.67 2.90 -22.58
N ASN A 410 10.40 2.67 -22.28
CA ASN A 410 9.77 1.34 -22.30
C ASN A 410 9.12 0.98 -23.65
N LYS A 411 9.12 1.90 -24.63
CA LYS A 411 8.43 1.75 -25.93
C LYS A 411 6.94 1.47 -25.78
N THR A 412 6.29 2.14 -24.83
CA THR A 412 4.88 1.98 -24.46
C THR A 412 4.25 3.37 -24.32
N ASN A 413 3.05 3.54 -24.79
CA ASN A 413 2.25 4.74 -24.51
C ASN A 413 1.44 4.54 -23.23
N PHE A 414 1.97 4.98 -22.10
CA PHE A 414 1.29 4.82 -20.82
C PHE A 414 0.03 5.69 -20.68
N PHE A 415 -0.17 6.72 -21.50
CA PHE A 415 -1.46 7.43 -21.57
C PHE A 415 -2.58 6.60 -22.19
N GLU A 416 -2.25 5.58 -23.00
CA GLU A 416 -3.24 4.67 -23.60
C GLU A 416 -3.45 3.40 -22.77
N THR A 417 -2.45 2.99 -22.00
CA THR A 417 -2.45 1.71 -21.27
C THR A 417 -2.54 1.87 -19.75
N GLY A 418 -2.56 3.12 -19.27
CA GLY A 418 -2.67 3.41 -17.84
C GLY A 418 -4.07 3.20 -17.30
N LEU A 419 -4.15 2.97 -16.00
CA LEU A 419 -5.41 2.78 -15.27
C LEU A 419 -6.22 4.09 -15.27
N THR A 420 -7.44 4.03 -15.75
CA THR A 420 -8.32 5.19 -15.89
C THR A 420 -9.30 5.32 -14.72
N LEU A 421 -9.84 6.52 -14.52
CA LEU A 421 -10.90 6.74 -13.52
C LEU A 421 -12.18 5.97 -13.86
N ASP A 422 -12.44 5.70 -15.15
CA ASP A 422 -13.58 4.88 -15.58
C ASP A 422 -13.40 3.41 -15.21
N GLU A 423 -12.19 2.86 -15.35
CA GLU A 423 -11.85 1.52 -14.87
C GLU A 423 -11.94 1.39 -13.34
N LEU A 424 -11.79 2.49 -12.61
CA LEU A 424 -12.01 2.57 -11.17
C LEU A 424 -13.48 2.81 -10.80
N GLY A 425 -14.35 3.11 -11.79
CA GLY A 425 -15.79 3.35 -11.59
C GLY A 425 -16.11 4.70 -10.99
N ILE A 426 -15.22 5.68 -11.11
CA ILE A 426 -15.38 7.03 -10.56
C ILE A 426 -15.23 8.15 -11.59
N GLY A 427 -14.92 7.81 -12.84
CA GLY A 427 -14.65 8.81 -13.89
C GLY A 427 -15.85 9.71 -14.22
N HIS A 428 -17.06 9.17 -14.21
CA HIS A 428 -18.31 9.89 -14.49
C HIS A 428 -18.83 10.75 -13.32
N MET A 429 -18.34 10.51 -12.09
CA MET A 429 -18.86 11.15 -10.88
C MET A 429 -18.42 12.63 -10.77
N THR A 430 -19.32 13.49 -10.26
CA THR A 430 -18.92 14.82 -9.76
C THR A 430 -18.07 14.67 -8.48
N LYS A 431 -17.47 15.76 -8.02
CA LYS A 431 -16.72 15.76 -6.76
C LYS A 431 -17.58 15.31 -5.58
N GLU A 432 -18.79 15.84 -5.47
CA GLU A 432 -19.74 15.53 -4.41
C GLU A 432 -20.19 14.07 -4.44
N GLN A 433 -20.50 13.55 -5.64
CA GLN A 433 -20.85 12.15 -5.85
C GLN A 433 -19.68 11.23 -5.48
N MET A 434 -18.46 11.61 -5.88
CA MET A 434 -17.26 10.84 -5.54
C MET A 434 -17.03 10.81 -4.02
N GLN A 435 -17.19 11.96 -3.33
CA GLN A 435 -17.09 12.01 -1.86
C GLN A 435 -18.17 11.16 -1.17
N ALA A 436 -19.43 11.22 -1.62
CA ALA A 436 -20.50 10.39 -1.08
C ALA A 436 -20.22 8.88 -1.29
N TYR A 437 -19.72 8.52 -2.49
CA TYR A 437 -19.33 7.14 -2.77
C TYR A 437 -18.16 6.66 -1.91
N LEU A 438 -17.10 7.45 -1.82
CA LEU A 438 -15.91 7.09 -1.05
C LEU A 438 -16.20 6.95 0.45
N ARG A 439 -17.07 7.80 1.01
CA ARG A 439 -17.36 7.84 2.45
C ARG A 439 -18.49 6.91 2.87
N GLU A 440 -19.60 6.94 2.15
CA GLU A 440 -20.83 6.24 2.53
C GLU A 440 -21.16 5.03 1.64
N GLY A 441 -20.47 4.90 0.50
CA GLY A 441 -20.76 3.87 -0.48
C GLY A 441 -21.93 4.20 -1.39
N GLU A 442 -22.36 5.45 -1.43
CA GLU A 442 -23.46 5.93 -2.28
C GLU A 442 -23.00 6.01 -3.74
N TYR A 443 -23.19 4.93 -4.47
CA TYR A 443 -22.81 4.88 -5.88
C TYR A 443 -23.88 5.51 -6.76
N VAL A 444 -23.43 6.35 -7.69
CA VAL A 444 -24.28 6.91 -8.76
C VAL A 444 -23.84 6.27 -10.07
N ALA A 445 -24.76 5.64 -10.77
CA ALA A 445 -24.49 5.03 -12.07
C ALA A 445 -24.27 6.11 -13.15
N PRO A 446 -23.50 5.81 -14.22
CA PRO A 446 -23.41 6.69 -15.39
C PRO A 446 -24.80 6.91 -16.03
N GLU A 447 -24.99 8.05 -16.69
CA GLU A 447 -26.23 8.30 -17.41
C GLU A 447 -26.38 7.30 -18.55
N GLY A 448 -27.41 6.47 -18.50
CA GLY A 448 -27.77 5.50 -19.55
C GLY A 448 -27.49 4.02 -19.20
N GLU A 449 -27.03 3.70 -18.02
CA GLU A 449 -27.04 2.33 -17.47
C GLU A 449 -28.33 1.99 -16.75
#